data_6d205ac70296f2d159a57c644a2c17ac
#
_entry.id   6d205ac70296f2d159a57c644a2c17ac
#
_cell.length_a   1.000
_cell.length_b   1.000
_cell.length_c   1.000
_cell.angle_alpha   90.00
_cell.angle_beta   90.00
_cell.angle_gamma   90.00
#
_symmetry.space_group_name_H-M   'P 1'
#
loop_
_entity.id
_entity.type
_entity.pdbx_description
1 polymer ?
#
loop_
_entity_poly.entity_id
_entity_poly.type
_entity_poly.pdbx_seq_one_letter_code
_entity_poly.pdbx_strand_id
1 'polypeptide(L)'
;MPPAKYNPGSDVRNALVGSGSIINGTVENSLLFKKVFVGNNCVVKNSIIMNDVYLGDNTYIENCVVESNTTIRANTVHKGEGEIKVVVENTERFNI
;
A
#
# COMPACT_ATOMS: atom_id res chain seq x y z
N MET A 1 4.69 -18.89 5.01
CA MET A 1 3.94 -17.79 4.37
C MET A 1 4.34 -17.67 2.91
N PRO A 2 3.39 -17.51 2.00
CA PRO A 2 3.73 -17.44 0.59
C PRO A 2 4.53 -16.18 0.27
N PRO A 3 5.36 -16.23 -0.79
CA PRO A 3 6.07 -15.03 -1.22
C PRO A 3 5.10 -13.98 -1.75
N ALA A 4 5.60 -12.77 -1.94
CA ALA A 4 4.82 -11.73 -2.55
C ALA A 4 4.46 -12.10 -3.98
N LYS A 5 3.28 -11.68 -4.43
CA LYS A 5 2.79 -11.96 -5.77
C LYS A 5 2.70 -10.65 -6.56
N TYR A 6 3.30 -10.65 -7.73
CA TYR A 6 3.30 -9.48 -8.62
C TYR A 6 2.47 -9.84 -9.85
N ASN A 7 1.30 -9.25 -9.96
CA ASN A 7 0.40 -9.54 -11.07
C ASN A 7 0.78 -8.74 -12.31
N PRO A 8 0.31 -9.16 -13.50
CA PRO A 8 0.58 -8.41 -14.72
C PRO A 8 0.15 -6.95 -14.59
N GLY A 9 0.99 -6.05 -15.07
CA GLY A 9 0.74 -4.62 -14.94
C GLY A 9 1.35 -3.98 -13.72
N SER A 10 1.90 -4.78 -12.79
CA SER A 10 2.60 -4.22 -11.64
C SER A 10 3.97 -3.71 -12.06
N ASP A 11 4.44 -2.69 -11.35
CA ASP A 11 5.75 -2.10 -11.58
C ASP A 11 6.37 -1.78 -10.22
N VAL A 12 7.35 -2.57 -9.83
CA VAL A 12 7.98 -2.43 -8.52
C VAL A 12 9.44 -2.06 -8.72
N ARG A 13 9.84 -0.90 -8.18
CA ARG A 13 11.19 -0.38 -8.32
C ARG A 13 11.74 0.06 -6.97
N ASN A 14 12.95 -0.38 -6.68
CA ASN A 14 13.65 0.05 -5.47
C ASN A 14 12.74 -0.07 -4.24
N ALA A 15 12.19 -1.26 -4.05
CA ALA A 15 11.25 -1.50 -2.97
C ALA A 15 11.45 -2.88 -2.38
N LEU A 16 11.12 -3.00 -1.10
CA LEU A 16 11.05 -4.30 -0.44
C LEU A 16 9.60 -4.62 -0.19
N VAL A 17 9.18 -5.81 -0.55
CA VAL A 17 7.80 -6.25 -0.42
C VAL A 17 7.76 -7.54 0.38
N GLY A 18 7.07 -7.52 1.50
CA GLY A 18 7.01 -8.66 2.41
C GLY A 18 6.13 -9.79 1.93
N SER A 19 6.28 -10.92 2.59
CA SER A 19 5.57 -12.16 2.23
C SER A 19 4.06 -11.98 2.29
N GLY A 20 3.36 -12.69 1.42
CA GLY A 20 1.91 -12.68 1.40
C GLY A 20 1.29 -11.45 0.78
N SER A 21 2.10 -10.52 0.30
CA SER A 21 1.59 -9.32 -0.36
C SER A 21 1.21 -9.60 -1.81
N ILE A 22 0.27 -8.83 -2.31
CA ILE A 22 -0.20 -8.93 -3.70
C ILE A 22 -0.13 -7.54 -4.31
N ILE A 23 0.61 -7.41 -5.41
CA ILE A 23 0.85 -6.12 -6.03
C ILE A 23 0.24 -6.10 -7.42
N ASN A 24 -0.70 -5.20 -7.64
CA ASN A 24 -1.33 -4.97 -8.94
C ASN A 24 -1.03 -3.58 -9.50
N GLY A 25 -0.34 -2.76 -8.75
CA GLY A 25 -0.04 -1.38 -9.15
C GLY A 25 1.44 -1.09 -9.18
N THR A 26 1.77 0.17 -9.00
CA THR A 26 3.14 0.66 -9.01
C THR A 26 3.63 0.92 -7.58
N VAL A 27 4.82 0.44 -7.27
CA VAL A 27 5.46 0.66 -5.96
C VAL A 27 6.89 1.12 -6.24
N GLU A 28 7.26 2.27 -5.68
CA GLU A 28 8.56 2.87 -5.94
C GLU A 28 9.15 3.46 -4.66
N ASN A 29 10.42 3.16 -4.41
CA ASN A 29 11.16 3.67 -3.24
C ASN A 29 10.40 3.47 -1.94
N SER A 30 9.81 2.30 -1.76
CA SER A 30 8.90 2.07 -0.64
C SER A 30 9.22 0.75 0.05
N LEU A 31 8.69 0.63 1.25
CA LEU A 31 8.82 -0.58 2.05
C LEU A 31 7.42 -1.06 2.38
N LEU A 32 7.07 -2.25 1.91
CA LEU A 32 5.81 -2.88 2.20
C LEU A 32 6.06 -4.08 3.10
N PHE A 33 5.35 -4.13 4.22
CA PHE A 33 5.51 -5.23 5.16
C PHE A 33 4.74 -6.45 4.65
N LYS A 34 4.18 -7.24 5.54
CA LYS A 34 3.53 -8.51 5.16
C LYS A 34 2.07 -8.32 4.86
N LYS A 35 1.56 -9.09 3.91
CA LYS A 35 0.12 -9.15 3.60
C LYS A 35 -0.44 -7.79 3.21
N VAL A 36 0.28 -7.08 2.37
CA VAL A 36 -0.18 -5.81 1.82
C VAL A 36 -0.80 -6.06 0.45
N PHE A 37 -2.01 -5.56 0.26
CA PHE A 37 -2.66 -5.63 -1.05
C PHE A 37 -2.62 -4.25 -1.69
N VAL A 38 -2.02 -4.18 -2.87
CA VAL A 38 -1.98 -2.95 -3.68
C VAL A 38 -2.86 -3.18 -4.89
N GLY A 39 -3.95 -2.44 -4.97
CA GLY A 39 -4.95 -2.60 -6.02
C GLY A 39 -4.48 -2.12 -7.39
N ASN A 40 -5.35 -2.26 -8.37
CA ASN A 40 -5.06 -1.87 -9.74
C ASN A 40 -4.87 -0.37 -9.85
N ASN A 41 -3.90 0.04 -10.65
CA ASN A 41 -3.60 1.46 -10.90
C ASN A 41 -3.25 2.25 -9.63
N CYS A 42 -2.88 1.56 -8.58
CA CYS A 42 -2.37 2.24 -7.39
C CYS A 42 -0.94 2.69 -7.63
N VAL A 43 -0.56 3.77 -6.97
CA VAL A 43 0.81 4.27 -6.98
C VAL A 43 1.24 4.48 -5.55
N VAL A 44 2.33 3.84 -5.16
CA VAL A 44 2.91 3.98 -3.83
C VAL A 44 4.34 4.46 -4.00
N LYS A 45 4.64 5.65 -3.49
CA LYS A 45 5.96 6.26 -3.63
C LYS A 45 6.49 6.74 -2.30
N ASN A 46 7.77 6.47 -2.06
CA ASN A 46 8.48 7.01 -0.90
C ASN A 46 7.73 6.78 0.41
N SER A 47 7.15 5.60 0.57
CA SER A 47 6.23 5.33 1.66
C SER A 47 6.59 4.04 2.39
N ILE A 48 6.07 3.90 3.60
CA ILE A 48 6.16 2.68 4.37
C ILE A 48 4.74 2.20 4.61
N ILE A 49 4.45 0.99 4.15
CA ILE A 49 3.13 0.37 4.32
C ILE A 49 3.31 -0.81 5.27
N MET A 50 2.63 -0.77 6.39
CA MET A 50 2.80 -1.78 7.41
C MET A 50 1.97 -3.03 7.13
N ASN A 51 1.80 -3.90 8.12
CA ASN A 51 1.19 -5.21 7.88
C ASN A 51 -0.32 -5.15 7.64
N ASP A 52 -0.82 -6.04 6.81
CA ASP A 52 -2.26 -6.23 6.62
C ASP A 52 -2.97 -4.95 6.15
N VAL A 53 -2.36 -4.25 5.23
CA VAL A 53 -2.93 -3.03 4.66
C VAL A 53 -3.56 -3.37 3.31
N TYR A 54 -4.74 -2.83 3.07
CA TYR A 54 -5.46 -2.98 1.81
C TYR A 54 -5.58 -1.61 1.14
N LEU A 55 -5.01 -1.50 -0.05
CA LEU A 55 -5.14 -0.28 -0.84
C LEU A 55 -6.11 -0.55 -2.00
N GLY A 56 -7.25 0.12 -1.98
CA GLY A 56 -8.24 -0.01 -3.04
C GLY A 56 -7.72 0.53 -4.36
N ASP A 57 -8.39 0.17 -5.45
CA ASP A 57 -7.95 0.54 -6.79
C ASP A 57 -7.83 2.06 -6.95
N ASN A 58 -6.90 2.48 -7.78
CA ASN A 58 -6.70 3.90 -8.12
C ASN A 58 -6.32 4.76 -6.91
N THR A 59 -5.67 4.18 -5.93
CA THR A 59 -5.20 4.91 -4.75
C THR A 59 -3.79 5.44 -5.02
N TYR A 60 -3.54 6.66 -4.59
CA TYR A 60 -2.23 7.29 -4.71
C TYR A 60 -1.68 7.57 -3.32
N ILE A 61 -0.52 7.01 -3.03
CA ILE A 61 0.16 7.17 -1.74
C ILE A 61 1.55 7.70 -2.02
N GLU A 62 1.86 8.83 -1.42
CA GLU A 62 3.19 9.41 -1.56
C GLU A 62 3.65 10.00 -0.23
N ASN A 63 4.87 9.64 0.17
CA ASN A 63 5.49 10.21 1.36
C ASN A 63 4.65 9.99 2.61
N CYS A 64 4.14 8.76 2.78
CA CYS A 64 3.25 8.40 3.88
C CYS A 64 3.77 7.18 4.62
N VAL A 65 3.34 7.06 5.87
CA VAL A 65 3.43 5.80 6.62
C VAL A 65 2.00 5.34 6.85
N VAL A 66 1.66 4.16 6.33
CA VAL A 66 0.32 3.60 6.50
C VAL A 66 0.40 2.53 7.57
N GLU A 67 -0.35 2.73 8.64
CA GLU A 67 -0.32 1.84 9.80
C GLU A 67 -0.94 0.47 9.50
N SER A 68 -0.57 -0.50 10.31
CA SER A 68 -1.08 -1.86 10.15
C SER A 68 -2.60 -1.93 10.25
N ASN A 69 -3.19 -2.88 9.54
CA ASN A 69 -4.63 -3.14 9.57
C ASN A 69 -5.48 -1.98 9.05
N THR A 70 -4.91 -1.19 8.15
CA THR A 70 -5.60 -0.06 7.55
C THR A 70 -6.16 -0.48 6.20
N THR A 71 -7.37 -0.05 5.90
CA THR A 71 -7.96 -0.21 4.57
C THR A 71 -8.19 1.17 3.98
N ILE A 72 -7.63 1.41 2.82
CA ILE A 72 -7.79 2.67 2.12
C ILE A 72 -8.75 2.44 0.96
N ARG A 73 -9.79 3.26 0.90
CA ARG A 73 -10.81 3.14 -0.13
C ARG A 73 -10.24 3.45 -1.51
N ALA A 74 -10.86 2.87 -2.52
CA ALA A 74 -10.51 3.16 -3.90
C ALA A 74 -10.62 4.66 -4.20
N ASN A 75 -9.83 5.10 -5.13
CA ASN A 75 -9.85 6.49 -5.62
C ASN A 75 -9.46 7.52 -4.56
N THR A 76 -8.59 7.15 -3.65
CA THR A 76 -8.16 8.02 -2.55
C THR A 76 -6.73 8.48 -2.80
N VAL A 77 -6.44 9.72 -2.42
CA VAL A 77 -5.09 10.28 -2.52
C VAL A 77 -4.62 10.67 -1.12
N HIS A 78 -3.48 10.12 -0.73
CA HIS A 78 -2.78 10.53 0.48
C HIS A 78 -1.38 10.96 0.09
N LYS A 79 -1.05 12.19 0.42
CA LYS A 79 0.24 12.74 0.05
C LYS A 79 0.77 13.60 1.18
N GLY A 80 1.95 13.26 1.67
CA GLY A 80 2.65 14.07 2.65
C GLY A 80 3.45 15.14 1.94
N GLU A 81 3.14 16.39 2.18
CA GLU A 81 3.82 17.52 1.55
C GLU A 81 4.74 18.19 2.55
N GLY A 82 6.05 18.05 2.32
CA GLY A 82 7.06 18.61 3.22
C GLY A 82 7.30 17.78 4.46
N GLU A 83 6.34 16.98 4.88
CA GLU A 83 6.46 16.10 6.03
C GLU A 83 5.82 14.76 5.71
N ILE A 84 6.26 13.71 6.40
CA ILE A 84 5.67 12.39 6.24
C ILE A 84 4.29 12.40 6.88
N LYS A 85 3.31 11.96 6.10
CA LYS A 85 1.94 11.83 6.58
C LYS A 85 1.73 10.43 7.13
N VAL A 86 1.19 10.34 8.34
CA VAL A 86 0.82 9.07 8.94
C VAL A 86 -0.65 8.82 8.69
N VAL A 87 -0.97 7.69 8.07
CA VAL A 87 -2.34 7.35 7.72
C VAL A 87 -2.80 6.21 8.61
N VAL A 88 -3.85 6.46 9.37
CA VAL A 88 -4.49 5.46 10.20
C VAL A 88 -5.98 5.52 9.90
N GLU A 89 -6.46 4.58 9.10
CA GLU A 89 -7.89 4.50 8.83
C GLU A 89 -8.43 3.25 9.48
N ASN A 90 -9.20 3.43 10.53
CA ASN A 90 -9.94 2.34 11.12
C ASN A 90 -11.09 2.02 10.20
N THR A 91 -10.92 0.97 9.44
CA THR A 91 -11.88 0.69 8.41
C THR A 91 -12.94 -0.26 8.90
N GLU A 92 -14.03 -0.20 8.19
CA GLU A 92 -15.15 -1.07 8.43
C GLU A 92 -14.92 -2.49 7.94
N ARG A 93 -13.73 -2.79 7.44
CA ARG A 93 -13.41 -4.10 6.89
C ARG A 93 -13.66 -5.24 7.86
N PHE A 94 -13.41 -4.99 9.14
CA PHE A 94 -13.59 -5.99 10.17
C PHE A 94 -14.81 -5.73 11.04
N ASN A 95 -15.55 -4.76 10.70
CA ASN A 95 -16.66 -4.29 11.50
C ASN A 95 -17.95 -4.84 10.92
N ILE A 96 -18.26 -6.01 11.33
CA ILE A 96 -19.36 -6.76 10.75
C ILE A 96 -20.62 -6.60 11.57
#